data_13137ecc3a7317899681e0a05a9b855a
#
_entry.id   13137ecc3a7317899681e0a05a9b855a
#
_cell.length_a   1.000
_cell.length_b   1.000
_cell.length_c   1.000
_cell.angle_alpha   90.00
_cell.angle_beta   90.00
_cell.angle_gamma   90.00
#
_symmetry.space_group_name_H-M   'P 1'
#
loop_
_entity.id
_entity.type
_entity.pdbx_description
1 polymer ?
#
loop_
_entity_poly.entity_id
_entity_poly.type
_entity_poly.pdbx_seq_one_letter_code
_entity_poly.pdbx_strand_id
1 'polypeptide(L)'
;MPNLSRLGDTNQAGGAIMRGAPTVIANGIKVGLHVSQITPHGPGPHDAAVTTSASPTVFAEGVAVLRITSGNSCGHSIVEGSPDIFVP
;
A
#
# COMPACT_ATOMS: atom_id res chain seq x y z
N MET A 1 -15.48 1.30 4.48
CA MET A 1 -14.04 1.57 4.74
C MET A 1 -13.21 0.43 4.18
N PRO A 2 -12.23 0.71 3.33
CA PRO A 2 -11.37 -0.34 2.79
C PRO A 2 -10.44 -0.93 3.85
N ASN A 3 -9.92 -2.12 3.53
CA ASN A 3 -8.96 -2.80 4.40
C ASN A 3 -7.62 -2.07 4.40
N LEU A 4 -6.98 -1.99 5.56
CA LEU A 4 -5.63 -1.48 5.72
C LEU A 4 -4.64 -2.37 4.96
N SER A 5 -3.76 -1.78 4.15
CA SER A 5 -2.73 -2.54 3.43
C SER A 5 -1.40 -2.53 4.19
N ARG A 6 -0.58 -3.56 3.94
CA ARG A 6 0.64 -3.83 4.70
C ARG A 6 1.81 -4.03 3.73
N LEU A 7 3.03 -3.98 4.27
CA LEU A 7 4.23 -4.27 3.49
C LEU A 7 4.09 -5.63 2.79
N GLY A 8 4.33 -5.66 1.50
CA GLY A 8 4.20 -6.89 0.70
C GLY A 8 2.82 -7.12 0.10
N ASP A 9 1.80 -6.37 0.52
CA ASP A 9 0.47 -6.49 -0.09
C ASP A 9 0.52 -5.99 -1.53
N THR A 10 -0.22 -6.66 -2.43
CA THR A 10 -0.02 -6.50 -3.86
C THR A 10 -1.12 -5.68 -4.52
N ASN A 11 -0.80 -5.19 -5.72
CA ASN A 11 -1.77 -4.60 -6.64
C ASN A 11 -2.32 -5.69 -7.59
N GLN A 12 -3.14 -5.30 -8.56
CA GLN A 12 -3.80 -6.20 -9.50
C GLN A 12 -2.83 -7.02 -10.37
N ALA A 13 -1.62 -6.54 -10.53
CA ALA A 13 -0.62 -7.17 -11.39
C ALA A 13 0.51 -7.85 -10.61
N GLY A 14 0.37 -7.97 -9.29
CA GLY A 14 1.36 -8.64 -8.45
C GLY A 14 2.48 -7.75 -7.95
N GLY A 15 2.45 -6.45 -8.24
CA GLY A 15 3.41 -5.50 -7.67
C GLY A 15 3.13 -5.25 -6.20
N ALA A 16 4.14 -5.31 -5.34
CA ALA A 16 3.99 -5.28 -3.89
C ALA A 16 4.45 -3.96 -3.28
N ILE A 17 3.81 -3.57 -2.18
CA ILE A 17 4.21 -2.40 -1.38
C ILE A 17 5.60 -2.66 -0.80
N MET A 18 6.50 -1.67 -0.96
CA MET A 18 7.89 -1.78 -0.53
C MET A 18 8.21 -0.96 0.72
N ARG A 19 7.29 -0.09 1.17
CA ARG A 19 7.52 0.76 2.34
C ARG A 19 6.58 0.38 3.48
N GLY A 20 7.15 0.05 4.64
CA GLY A 20 6.38 -0.30 5.83
C GLY A 20 6.80 0.52 7.03
N ALA A 21 5.86 0.72 7.96
CA ALA A 21 6.13 1.40 9.22
C ALA A 21 7.03 0.52 10.10
N PRO A 22 8.17 1.02 10.60
CA PRO A 22 9.05 0.18 11.41
C PRO A 22 8.47 -0.28 12.73
N THR A 23 7.50 0.45 13.28
CA THR A 23 6.96 0.17 14.62
C THR A 23 5.45 -0.06 14.66
N VAL A 24 4.73 0.08 13.55
CA VAL A 24 3.28 -0.12 13.51
C VAL A 24 2.98 -1.37 12.69
N ILE A 25 2.38 -2.36 13.35
CA ILE A 25 2.22 -3.71 12.82
C ILE A 25 0.72 -4.05 12.77
N ALA A 26 0.27 -4.65 11.68
CA ALA A 26 -1.08 -5.18 11.53
C ALA A 26 -1.00 -6.64 11.12
N ASN A 27 -1.60 -7.54 11.91
CA ASN A 27 -1.57 -8.99 11.65
C ASN A 27 -0.13 -9.53 11.52
N GLY A 28 0.80 -9.00 12.30
CA GLY A 28 2.20 -9.41 12.28
C GLY A 28 3.02 -8.86 11.14
N ILE A 29 2.48 -7.95 10.33
CA ILE A 29 3.14 -7.37 9.16
C ILE A 29 3.15 -5.85 9.30
N LYS A 30 4.26 -5.21 8.92
CA LYS A 30 4.37 -3.75 8.99
C LYS A 30 3.30 -3.09 8.13
N VAL A 31 2.66 -2.05 8.67
CA VAL A 31 1.64 -1.28 7.93
C VAL A 31 2.28 -0.58 6.74
N GLY A 32 1.62 -0.64 5.58
CA GLY A 32 2.10 0.04 4.38
C GLY A 32 1.99 1.56 4.48
N LEU A 33 3.04 2.27 4.14
CA LEU A 33 3.09 3.74 4.20
C LEU A 33 3.06 4.35 2.81
N HIS A 34 2.37 5.48 2.69
CA HIS A 34 2.24 6.23 1.44
C HIS A 34 3.59 6.72 0.92
N VAL A 35 3.64 7.00 -0.38
CA VAL A 35 4.85 7.26 -1.16
C VAL A 35 5.76 6.02 -1.12
N SER A 36 5.15 4.86 -1.29
CA SER A 36 5.86 3.59 -1.43
C SER A 36 6.15 3.33 -2.90
N GLN A 37 7.34 2.86 -3.19
CA GLN A 37 7.59 2.19 -4.46
C GLN A 37 6.83 0.87 -4.48
N ILE A 38 6.47 0.45 -5.68
CA ILE A 38 5.83 -0.85 -5.92
C ILE A 38 6.85 -1.71 -6.66
N THR A 39 6.99 -2.97 -6.26
CA THR A 39 7.95 -3.86 -6.92
C THR A 39 7.66 -3.91 -8.43
N PRO A 40 8.68 -3.97 -9.30
CA PRO A 40 8.46 -4.04 -10.75
C PRO A 40 7.56 -5.21 -11.12
N HIS A 41 6.58 -4.94 -12.00
CA HIS A 41 5.59 -5.95 -12.41
C HIS A 41 5.26 -5.85 -13.90
N GLY A 42 6.14 -5.25 -14.69
CA GLY A 42 5.99 -5.13 -16.13
C GLY A 42 6.85 -4.01 -16.70
N PRO A 43 6.86 -3.83 -18.02
CA PRO A 43 7.62 -2.75 -18.66
C PRO A 43 6.91 -1.40 -18.56
N GLY A 44 7.62 -0.34 -18.90
CA GLY A 44 7.08 1.02 -18.92
C GLY A 44 6.73 1.53 -17.53
N PRO A 45 5.52 2.06 -17.32
CA PRO A 45 5.14 2.64 -16.02
C PRO A 45 5.10 1.60 -14.89
N HIS A 46 5.08 0.31 -15.21
CA HIS A 46 5.04 -0.76 -14.22
C HIS A 46 6.41 -1.12 -13.66
N ASP A 47 7.48 -0.57 -14.21
CA ASP A 47 8.84 -0.85 -13.76
C ASP A 47 9.23 0.00 -12.54
N ALA A 48 8.65 1.19 -12.39
CA ALA A 48 9.01 2.12 -11.31
C ALA A 48 7.77 2.81 -10.73
N ALA A 49 6.68 2.06 -10.56
CA ALA A 49 5.43 2.60 -10.03
C ALA A 49 5.57 2.99 -8.56
N VAL A 50 4.83 4.03 -8.16
CA VAL A 50 4.74 4.48 -6.77
C VAL A 50 3.27 4.65 -6.41
N THR A 51 2.96 4.60 -5.11
CA THR A 51 1.59 4.84 -4.64
C THR A 51 1.21 6.31 -4.85
N THR A 52 -0.04 6.56 -5.25
CA THR A 52 -0.54 7.90 -5.53
C THR A 52 -1.65 8.35 -4.59
N SER A 53 -2.22 7.44 -3.81
CA SER A 53 -3.27 7.78 -2.84
C SER A 53 -3.16 6.89 -1.61
N ALA A 54 -3.69 7.38 -0.50
CA ALA A 54 -3.64 6.70 0.79
C ALA A 54 -4.81 7.17 1.64
N SER A 55 -4.91 6.68 2.88
CA SER A 55 -5.94 7.12 3.80
C SER A 55 -5.83 8.63 4.05
N PRO A 56 -6.94 9.37 3.96
CA PRO A 56 -6.91 10.81 4.21
C PRO A 56 -6.82 11.19 5.70
N THR A 57 -7.08 10.25 6.60
CA THR A 57 -7.23 10.56 8.03
C THR A 57 -6.42 9.68 8.96
N VAL A 58 -5.85 8.57 8.50
CA VAL A 58 -5.11 7.65 9.36
C VAL A 58 -3.64 7.66 8.99
N PHE A 59 -2.80 7.86 10.00
CA PHE A 59 -1.36 7.99 9.82
C PHE A 59 -0.62 7.04 10.76
N ALA A 60 0.50 6.51 10.30
CA ALA A 60 1.45 5.78 11.12
C ALA A 60 2.80 6.47 11.02
N GLU A 61 3.38 6.83 12.16
CA GLU A 61 4.67 7.54 12.21
C GLU A 61 4.66 8.84 11.38
N GLY A 62 3.52 9.53 11.37
CA GLY A 62 3.36 10.79 10.64
C GLY A 62 3.14 10.65 9.15
N VAL A 63 2.99 9.45 8.63
CA VAL A 63 2.79 9.18 7.19
C VAL A 63 1.44 8.48 6.99
N ALA A 64 0.69 8.88 5.97
CA ALA A 64 -0.60 8.27 5.67
C ALA A 64 -0.44 6.78 5.38
N VAL A 65 -1.35 5.97 5.92
CA VAL A 65 -1.31 4.52 5.69
C VAL A 65 -1.95 4.17 4.35
N LEU A 66 -1.45 3.11 3.73
CA LEU A 66 -2.01 2.56 2.50
C LEU A 66 -3.21 1.66 2.81
N ARG A 67 -4.09 1.51 1.83
CA ARG A 67 -5.29 0.68 1.96
C ARG A 67 -5.61 0.05 0.61
N ILE A 68 -6.46 -0.97 0.63
CA ILE A 68 -7.06 -1.47 -0.61
C ILE A 68 -7.71 -0.26 -1.29
N THR A 69 -7.54 -0.13 -2.60
CA THR A 69 -7.90 0.99 -3.46
C THR A 69 -6.84 2.08 -3.55
N SER A 70 -5.77 2.05 -2.75
CA SER A 70 -4.66 2.99 -2.96
C SER A 70 -4.12 2.84 -4.37
N GLY A 71 -4.13 3.92 -5.14
CA GLY A 71 -3.71 3.92 -6.53
C GLY A 71 -2.20 3.83 -6.68
N ASN A 72 -1.76 3.36 -7.85
CA ASN A 72 -0.36 3.35 -8.25
C ASN A 72 -0.20 4.24 -9.50
N SER A 73 0.99 4.80 -9.68
CA SER A 73 1.25 5.70 -10.81
C SER A 73 1.11 5.00 -12.17
N CYS A 74 1.18 3.67 -12.19
CA CYS A 74 1.00 2.88 -13.41
C CYS A 74 -0.47 2.59 -13.75
N GLY A 75 -1.42 3.06 -12.94
CA GLY A 75 -2.85 2.84 -13.15
C GLY A 75 -3.44 1.66 -12.38
N HIS A 76 -2.63 0.84 -11.73
CA HIS A 76 -3.13 -0.24 -10.88
C HIS A 76 -3.53 0.30 -9.51
N SER A 77 -4.23 -0.53 -8.72
CA SER A 77 -4.60 -0.22 -7.34
C SER A 77 -4.23 -1.38 -6.44
N ILE A 78 -3.94 -1.08 -5.18
CA ILE A 78 -3.68 -2.12 -4.18
C ILE A 78 -4.96 -2.91 -3.94
N VAL A 79 -4.86 -4.23 -3.96
CA VAL A 79 -6.02 -5.14 -3.81
C VAL A 79 -5.89 -6.09 -2.63
N GLU A 80 -4.78 -6.07 -1.91
CA GLU A 80 -4.59 -6.88 -0.71
C GLU A 80 -4.49 -6.00 0.53
N GLY A 81 -4.98 -6.52 1.65
CA GLY A 81 -4.92 -5.84 2.94
C GLY A 81 -5.26 -6.76 4.08
N SER A 82 -5.26 -6.20 5.28
CA SER A 82 -5.66 -6.91 6.49
C SER A 82 -7.08 -7.42 6.36
N PRO A 83 -7.36 -8.66 6.78
CA PRO A 83 -8.73 -9.18 6.72
C PRO A 83 -9.67 -8.57 7.75
N ASP A 84 -9.15 -7.90 8.77
CA ASP A 84 -9.95 -7.44 9.91
C ASP A 84 -9.68 -6.01 10.37
N ILE A 85 -8.81 -5.25 9.68
CA ILE A 85 -8.53 -3.85 10.00
C ILE A 85 -8.91 -2.98 8.82
N PHE A 86 -9.75 -1.97 9.08
CA PHE A 86 -10.32 -1.10 8.05
C PHE A 86 -9.98 0.36 8.36
N VAL A 87 -9.71 1.15 7.32
CA VAL A 87 -9.39 2.59 7.45
C VAL A 87 -10.10 3.37 6.34
N PRO A 88 -10.42 4.65 6.59
CA PRO A 88 -10.99 5.51 5.56
C PRO A 88 -10.12 5.63 4.33
#